data_1530a34bf30b050f5cb767944325ff90
#
_entry.id   1530a34bf30b050f5cb767944325ff90
#
_cell.length_a   1.000
_cell.length_b   1.000
_cell.length_c   1.000
_cell.angle_alpha   90.00
_cell.angle_beta   90.00
_cell.angle_gamma   90.00
#
_symmetry.space_group_name_H-M   'P 1'
#
loop_
_entity.id
_entity.type
_entity.pdbx_description
1 polymer ?
#
loop_
_entity_poly.entity_id
_entity_poly.type
_entity_poly.pdbx_seq_one_letter_code
_entity_poly.pdbx_strand_id
1 'polypeptide(L)'
;MELRCDNIQYSIEGSRILNGISLGVSNNEFHTILGPNGCGKTTFLKTVYRITKPDLGAIYLDGKPLDNISIRKSAQNMAVVAQFNNLNFDCSVLDVVMLGRTPHLKMMEQEKKEDYKIAYNALKSVGMYEKRNRSYLSLSGGEKQRVVLARAITQQPTLLLLDEP
;
A
#
# COMPACT_ATOMS: atom_id res chain seq x y z
N MET A 1 13.77 0.69 -8.34
CA MET A 1 13.42 -0.44 -7.44
C MET A 1 12.83 -1.55 -8.29
N GLU A 2 13.21 -2.79 -8.04
CA GLU A 2 12.69 -3.98 -8.72
C GLU A 2 11.91 -4.84 -7.72
N LEU A 3 10.69 -5.25 -8.09
CA LEU A 3 9.95 -6.31 -7.41
C LEU A 3 10.03 -7.57 -8.26
N ARG A 4 10.42 -8.69 -7.66
CA ARG A 4 10.40 -10.00 -8.32
C ARG A 4 9.69 -11.02 -7.42
N CYS A 5 8.74 -11.70 -8.00
CA CYS A 5 8.03 -12.81 -7.38
C CYS A 5 8.35 -14.07 -8.15
N ASP A 6 8.83 -15.10 -7.48
CA ASP A 6 9.23 -16.37 -8.09
C ASP A 6 8.36 -17.50 -7.57
N ASN A 7 7.58 -18.12 -8.46
CA ASN A 7 6.78 -19.33 -8.20
C ASN A 7 5.91 -19.26 -6.92
N ILE A 8 5.19 -18.15 -6.74
CA ILE A 8 4.36 -17.93 -5.56
C ILE A 8 3.18 -18.90 -5.54
N GLN A 9 3.09 -19.70 -4.47
CA GLN A 9 1.98 -20.60 -4.21
C GLN A 9 1.35 -20.27 -2.85
N TYR A 10 0.03 -20.34 -2.77
CA TYR A 10 -0.70 -20.07 -1.54
C TYR A 10 -2.02 -20.84 -1.52
N SER A 11 -2.33 -21.45 -0.39
CA SER A 11 -3.56 -22.21 -0.18
C SER A 11 -4.32 -21.69 1.04
N ILE A 12 -5.64 -21.78 1.01
CA ILE A 12 -6.53 -21.48 2.13
C ILE A 12 -7.40 -22.74 2.37
N GLU A 13 -7.38 -23.27 3.57
CA GLU A 13 -8.18 -24.46 3.97
C GLU A 13 -8.07 -25.63 2.99
N GLY A 14 -6.86 -25.88 2.50
CA GLY A 14 -6.57 -26.95 1.54
C GLY A 14 -6.87 -26.61 0.08
N SER A 15 -7.55 -25.52 -0.20
CA SER A 15 -7.80 -25.06 -1.57
C SER A 15 -6.67 -24.17 -2.07
N ARG A 16 -6.06 -24.53 -3.22
CA ARG A 16 -4.98 -23.76 -3.82
C ARG A 16 -5.52 -22.52 -4.52
N ILE A 17 -5.13 -21.33 -4.02
CA ILE A 17 -5.55 -20.02 -4.55
C ILE A 17 -4.51 -19.48 -5.53
N LEU A 18 -3.23 -19.58 -5.18
CA LEU A 18 -2.13 -19.18 -6.06
C LEU A 18 -1.34 -20.43 -6.45
N ASN A 19 -1.12 -20.61 -7.76
CA ASN A 19 -0.50 -21.80 -8.30
C ASN A 19 0.74 -21.46 -9.15
N GLY A 20 1.83 -21.07 -8.47
CA GLY A 20 3.10 -20.83 -9.13
C GLY A 20 3.17 -19.53 -9.92
N ILE A 21 2.72 -18.41 -9.32
CA ILE A 21 2.76 -17.10 -9.99
C ILE A 21 4.17 -16.53 -9.94
N SER A 22 4.69 -16.15 -11.10
CA SER A 22 5.94 -15.41 -11.23
C SER A 22 5.69 -14.08 -11.92
N LEU A 23 6.24 -12.99 -11.38
CA LEU A 23 6.08 -11.63 -11.89
C LEU A 23 7.34 -10.82 -11.60
N GLY A 24 7.83 -10.07 -12.58
CA GLY A 24 8.86 -9.05 -12.42
C GLY A 24 8.29 -7.67 -12.73
N VAL A 25 8.61 -6.67 -11.91
CA VAL A 25 8.25 -5.26 -12.12
C VAL A 25 9.50 -4.42 -11.92
N SER A 26 9.89 -3.69 -12.96
CA SER A 26 11.07 -2.82 -12.94
C SER A 26 10.70 -1.35 -12.69
N ASN A 27 11.73 -0.49 -12.60
CA ASN A 27 11.50 0.96 -12.46
C ASN A 27 10.69 1.54 -13.63
N ASN A 28 9.78 2.45 -13.28
CA ASN A 28 8.96 3.18 -14.25
C ASN A 28 8.03 2.28 -15.10
N GLU A 29 7.75 1.08 -14.65
CA GLU A 29 6.77 0.20 -15.28
C GLU A 29 5.42 0.30 -14.58
N PHE A 30 4.36 0.13 -15.36
CA PHE A 30 2.99 -0.02 -14.89
C PHE A 30 2.49 -1.41 -15.30
N HIS A 31 2.14 -2.22 -14.31
CA HIS A 31 1.63 -3.57 -14.51
C HIS A 31 0.18 -3.67 -14.06
N THR A 32 -0.64 -4.31 -14.87
CA THR A 32 -2.04 -4.61 -14.53
C THR A 32 -2.24 -6.10 -14.41
N ILE A 33 -2.82 -6.54 -13.29
CA ILE A 33 -3.20 -7.94 -13.08
C ILE A 33 -4.68 -8.08 -13.44
N LEU A 34 -4.96 -8.81 -14.53
CA LEU A 34 -6.30 -9.04 -15.02
C LEU A 34 -6.75 -10.47 -14.74
N GLY A 35 -8.05 -10.64 -14.47
CA GLY A 35 -8.67 -11.94 -14.25
C GLY A 35 -10.06 -11.82 -13.63
N PRO A 36 -10.87 -12.89 -13.66
CA PRO A 36 -12.22 -12.91 -13.09
C PRO A 36 -12.20 -12.71 -11.56
N ASN A 37 -13.37 -12.39 -10.99
CA ASN A 37 -13.49 -12.32 -9.55
C ASN A 37 -13.18 -13.68 -8.91
N GLY A 38 -12.48 -13.66 -7.77
CA GLY A 38 -12.09 -14.88 -7.05
C GLY A 38 -10.86 -15.61 -7.61
N CYS A 39 -10.23 -15.15 -8.72
CA CYS A 39 -9.04 -15.83 -9.26
C CYS A 39 -7.74 -15.60 -8.46
N GLY A 40 -7.77 -14.88 -7.33
CA GLY A 40 -6.63 -14.73 -6.45
C GLY A 40 -5.84 -13.40 -6.58
N LYS A 41 -6.30 -12.41 -7.36
CA LYS A 41 -5.60 -11.11 -7.54
C LYS A 41 -5.27 -10.43 -6.21
N THR A 42 -6.28 -10.19 -5.38
CA THR A 42 -6.11 -9.62 -4.04
C THR A 42 -5.24 -10.49 -3.14
N THR A 43 -5.37 -11.83 -3.24
CA THR A 43 -4.54 -12.77 -2.47
C THR A 43 -3.08 -12.66 -2.87
N PHE A 44 -2.78 -12.57 -4.17
CA PHE A 44 -1.42 -12.35 -4.65
C PHE A 44 -0.86 -11.03 -4.14
N LEU A 45 -1.60 -9.92 -4.25
CA LEU A 45 -1.17 -8.63 -3.71
C LEU A 45 -0.92 -8.72 -2.19
N LYS A 46 -1.77 -9.42 -1.43
CA LYS A 46 -1.59 -9.65 0.02
C LYS A 46 -0.30 -10.39 0.36
N THR A 47 0.17 -11.29 -0.51
CA THR A 47 1.49 -11.90 -0.31
C THR A 47 2.61 -10.91 -0.58
N VAL A 48 2.49 -10.06 -1.59
CA VAL A 48 3.49 -9.04 -1.95
C VAL A 48 3.64 -8.02 -0.83
N TYR A 49 2.53 -7.50 -0.26
CA TYR A 49 2.63 -6.54 0.84
C TYR A 49 2.60 -7.17 2.24
N ARG A 50 2.88 -8.50 2.32
CA ARG A 50 3.22 -9.23 3.55
C ARG A 50 2.08 -9.36 4.57
N ILE A 51 0.82 -9.31 4.14
CA ILE A 51 -0.32 -9.68 5.00
C ILE A 51 -0.41 -11.21 5.12
N THR A 52 -0.14 -11.92 4.03
CA THR A 52 -0.07 -13.38 4.02
C THR A 52 1.32 -13.82 3.58
N LYS A 53 1.80 -14.93 4.14
CA LYS A 53 3.05 -15.54 3.72
C LYS A 53 2.74 -16.62 2.69
N PRO A 54 3.44 -16.66 1.52
CA PRO A 54 3.25 -17.74 0.56
C PRO A 54 3.70 -19.09 1.14
N ASP A 55 3.04 -20.18 0.74
CA ASP A 55 3.41 -21.55 1.13
C ASP A 55 4.74 -21.95 0.46
N LEU A 56 4.90 -21.59 -0.83
CA LEU A 56 6.09 -21.80 -1.63
C LEU A 56 6.39 -20.59 -2.49
N GLY A 57 7.64 -20.49 -2.92
CA GLY A 57 8.14 -19.37 -3.72
C GLY A 57 8.81 -18.31 -2.87
N ALA A 58 9.30 -17.26 -3.52
CA ALA A 58 9.99 -16.17 -2.86
C ALA A 58 9.68 -14.82 -3.54
N ILE A 59 9.65 -13.76 -2.71
CA ILE A 59 9.47 -12.39 -3.18
C ILE A 59 10.74 -11.62 -2.87
N TYR A 60 11.21 -10.87 -3.84
CA TYR A 60 12.43 -10.07 -3.74
C TYR A 60 12.13 -8.60 -3.99
N LEU A 61 12.78 -7.75 -3.22
CA LEU A 61 12.78 -6.30 -3.37
C LEU A 61 14.22 -5.83 -3.56
N ASP A 62 14.54 -5.27 -4.72
CA ASP A 62 15.92 -4.93 -5.12
C ASP A 62 16.91 -6.09 -4.92
N GLY A 63 16.55 -7.28 -5.37
CA GLY A 63 17.36 -8.50 -5.28
C GLY A 63 17.45 -9.12 -3.88
N LYS A 64 16.87 -8.50 -2.84
CA LYS A 64 16.89 -9.03 -1.48
C LYS A 64 15.58 -9.77 -1.18
N PRO A 65 15.63 -10.98 -0.60
CA PRO A 65 14.41 -11.66 -0.16
C PRO A 65 13.61 -10.77 0.79
N LEU A 66 12.31 -10.65 0.54
CA LEU A 66 11.43 -9.78 1.31
C LEU A 66 11.37 -10.18 2.79
N ASP A 67 11.52 -11.47 3.10
CA ASP A 67 11.60 -11.99 4.47
C ASP A 67 12.83 -11.46 5.24
N ASN A 68 13.91 -11.09 4.54
CA ASN A 68 15.13 -10.53 5.14
C ASN A 68 15.06 -9.00 5.29
N ILE A 69 13.98 -8.37 4.86
CA ILE A 69 13.76 -6.93 4.99
C ILE A 69 12.79 -6.70 6.15
N SER A 70 13.12 -5.79 7.07
CA SER A 70 12.19 -5.44 8.15
C SER A 70 10.88 -4.87 7.58
N ILE A 71 9.74 -5.10 8.27
CA ILE A 71 8.43 -4.59 7.87
C ILE A 71 8.47 -3.08 7.67
N ARG A 72 9.12 -2.35 8.58
CA ARG A 72 9.29 -0.91 8.47
C ARG A 72 10.05 -0.51 7.21
N LYS A 73 11.13 -1.21 6.86
CA LYS A 73 11.91 -0.91 5.66
C LYS A 73 11.14 -1.23 4.39
N SER A 74 10.38 -2.32 4.33
CA SER A 74 9.50 -2.60 3.20
C SER A 74 8.40 -1.55 3.08
N ALA A 75 7.80 -1.10 4.22
CA ALA A 75 6.79 -0.05 4.23
C ALA A 75 7.33 1.34 3.85
N GLN A 76 8.63 1.61 3.96
CA GLN A 76 9.22 2.84 3.39
C GLN A 76 9.27 2.84 1.86
N ASN A 77 9.29 1.67 1.24
CA ASN A 77 9.44 1.52 -0.21
C ASN A 77 8.15 1.12 -0.92
N MET A 78 7.20 0.53 -0.20
CA MET A 78 5.99 -0.04 -0.79
C MET A 78 4.75 0.52 -0.09
N ALA A 79 3.86 1.18 -0.84
CA ALA A 79 2.56 1.62 -0.35
C ALA A 79 1.44 0.81 -1.01
N VAL A 80 0.33 0.67 -0.27
CA VAL A 80 -0.85 -0.08 -0.71
C VAL A 80 -2.10 0.78 -0.61
N VAL A 81 -2.86 0.83 -1.67
CA VAL A 81 -4.25 1.29 -1.69
C VAL A 81 -5.12 0.03 -1.76
N ALA A 82 -5.65 -0.40 -0.62
CA ALA A 82 -6.48 -1.59 -0.54
C ALA A 82 -7.95 -1.26 -0.78
N GLN A 83 -8.71 -2.24 -1.25
CA GLN A 83 -10.14 -2.15 -1.58
C GLN A 83 -11.00 -1.63 -0.42
N PHE A 84 -10.68 -2.01 0.81
CA PHE A 84 -11.40 -1.59 2.02
C PHE A 84 -10.48 -0.87 2.99
N ASN A 85 -10.74 0.40 3.20
CA ASN A 85 -10.07 1.24 4.20
C ASN A 85 -11.11 1.83 5.15
N ASN A 86 -11.76 0.98 5.95
CA ASN A 86 -12.72 1.42 6.95
C ASN A 86 -11.98 1.93 8.20
N LEU A 87 -11.76 3.24 8.25
CA LEU A 87 -11.41 3.91 9.49
C LEU A 87 -12.70 4.21 10.25
N ASN A 88 -12.89 3.57 11.40
CA ASN A 88 -14.10 3.67 12.22
C ASN A 88 -13.95 4.69 13.37
N PHE A 89 -12.90 5.48 13.39
CA PHE A 89 -12.66 6.53 14.37
C PHE A 89 -12.70 7.90 13.71
N ASP A 90 -13.19 8.90 14.45
CA ASP A 90 -13.28 10.27 13.95
C ASP A 90 -11.90 10.93 14.01
N CYS A 91 -11.41 11.30 12.82
CA CYS A 91 -10.13 11.97 12.63
C CYS A 91 -10.22 12.91 11.43
N SER A 92 -9.34 13.89 11.35
CA SER A 92 -9.31 14.78 10.20
C SER A 92 -8.75 14.07 8.96
N VAL A 93 -9.09 14.59 7.79
CA VAL A 93 -8.49 14.16 6.51
C VAL A 93 -6.96 14.24 6.57
N LEU A 94 -6.42 15.29 7.19
CA LEU A 94 -4.98 15.46 7.35
C LEU A 94 -4.37 14.34 8.22
N ASP A 95 -5.02 13.98 9.33
CA ASP A 95 -4.53 12.91 10.21
C ASP A 95 -4.45 11.58 9.47
N VAL A 96 -5.47 11.25 8.65
CA VAL A 96 -5.45 10.05 7.81
C VAL A 96 -4.26 10.05 6.85
N VAL A 97 -3.99 11.18 6.22
CA VAL A 97 -2.88 11.31 5.27
C VAL A 97 -1.53 11.25 5.96
N MET A 98 -1.41 11.83 7.16
CA MET A 98 -0.20 11.79 7.99
C MET A 98 0.18 10.37 8.42
N LEU A 99 -0.77 9.43 8.53
CA LEU A 99 -0.44 8.01 8.74
C LEU A 99 0.52 7.46 7.67
N GLY A 100 0.56 8.04 6.48
CA GLY A 100 1.54 7.69 5.45
C GLY A 100 2.99 7.97 5.87
N ARG A 101 3.23 8.84 6.85
CA ARG A 101 4.58 9.13 7.36
C ARG A 101 5.06 8.14 8.43
N THR A 102 4.16 7.35 9.02
CA THR A 102 4.50 6.39 10.10
C THR A 102 5.74 5.53 9.83
N PRO A 103 5.97 4.96 8.62
CA PRO A 103 7.17 4.16 8.37
C PRO A 103 8.47 4.97 8.45
N HIS A 104 8.43 6.28 8.30
CA HIS A 104 9.59 7.18 8.32
C HIS A 104 9.91 7.71 9.72
N LEU A 105 8.95 7.72 10.64
CA LEU A 105 9.12 8.21 12.00
C LEU A 105 9.73 7.13 12.89
N LYS A 106 10.62 7.50 13.80
CA LYS A 106 11.10 6.60 14.86
C LYS A 106 10.00 6.43 15.92
N MET A 107 10.17 5.43 16.78
CA MET A 107 9.27 5.24 17.91
C MET A 107 9.25 6.50 18.79
N MET A 108 8.06 7.03 19.08
CA MET A 108 7.82 8.30 19.80
C MET A 108 8.36 9.57 19.11
N GLU A 109 8.78 9.49 17.86
CA GLU A 109 9.14 10.68 17.09
C GLU A 109 7.88 11.40 16.61
N GLN A 110 7.80 12.70 16.86
CA GLN A 110 6.72 13.53 16.33
C GLN A 110 6.99 13.93 14.88
N GLU A 111 5.91 14.16 14.14
CA GLU A 111 5.97 14.62 12.78
C GLU A 111 6.62 16.02 12.70
N LYS A 112 7.46 16.20 11.68
CA LYS A 112 8.17 17.45 11.42
C LYS A 112 7.42 18.30 10.41
N LYS A 113 7.79 19.58 10.32
CA LYS A 113 7.25 20.49 9.29
C LYS A 113 7.36 19.94 7.87
N GLU A 114 8.41 19.17 7.59
CA GLU A 114 8.60 18.56 6.28
C GLU A 114 7.58 17.44 6.00
N ASP A 115 7.19 16.66 7.02
CA ASP A 115 6.16 15.62 6.88
C ASP A 115 4.81 16.25 6.53
N TYR A 116 4.44 17.35 7.19
CA TYR A 116 3.24 18.13 6.86
C TYR A 116 3.28 18.69 5.44
N LYS A 117 4.44 19.19 4.99
CA LYS A 117 4.59 19.70 3.63
C LYS A 117 4.37 18.59 2.58
N ILE A 118 4.89 17.39 2.83
CA ILE A 118 4.67 16.21 1.98
C ILE A 118 3.18 15.87 1.94
N ALA A 119 2.50 15.80 3.10
CA ALA A 119 1.08 15.51 3.19
C ALA A 119 0.22 16.57 2.47
N TYR A 120 0.54 17.86 2.62
CA TYR A 120 -0.17 18.92 1.93
C TYR A 120 -0.03 18.83 0.41
N ASN A 121 1.17 18.52 -0.09
CA ASN A 121 1.39 18.31 -1.51
C ASN A 121 0.61 17.10 -2.04
N ALA A 122 0.58 15.99 -1.30
CA ALA A 122 -0.22 14.83 -1.63
C ALA A 122 -1.72 15.15 -1.65
N LEU A 123 -2.23 15.90 -0.67
CA LEU A 123 -3.64 16.35 -0.67
C LEU A 123 -3.97 17.27 -1.84
N LYS A 124 -3.04 18.14 -2.23
CA LYS A 124 -3.22 19.00 -3.43
C LYS A 124 -3.30 18.17 -4.70
N SER A 125 -2.43 17.17 -4.87
CA SER A 125 -2.39 16.34 -6.08
C SER A 125 -3.68 15.54 -6.31
N VAL A 126 -4.43 15.23 -5.24
CA VAL A 126 -5.72 14.53 -5.32
C VAL A 126 -6.94 15.47 -5.18
N GLY A 127 -6.74 16.79 -5.11
CA GLY A 127 -7.81 17.79 -4.99
C GLY A 127 -8.55 17.78 -3.65
N MET A 128 -7.87 17.38 -2.55
CA MET A 128 -8.48 17.26 -1.22
C MET A 128 -7.92 18.25 -0.20
N TYR A 129 -7.03 19.14 -0.59
CA TYR A 129 -6.35 20.07 0.34
C TYR A 129 -7.32 20.97 1.11
N GLU A 130 -8.35 21.52 0.47
CA GLU A 130 -9.32 22.41 1.11
C GLU A 130 -10.19 21.68 2.16
N LYS A 131 -10.26 20.36 2.08
CA LYS A 131 -10.99 19.52 3.02
C LYS A 131 -10.13 18.91 4.12
N ARG A 132 -8.85 19.29 4.23
CA ARG A 132 -7.86 18.68 5.15
C ARG A 132 -8.27 18.65 6.62
N ASN A 133 -9.06 19.65 7.06
CA ASN A 133 -9.54 19.76 8.45
C ASN A 133 -10.92 19.15 8.66
N ARG A 134 -11.56 18.60 7.61
CA ARG A 134 -12.85 17.92 7.75
C ARG A 134 -12.69 16.56 8.40
N SER A 135 -13.74 16.10 9.08
CA SER A 135 -13.83 14.71 9.53
C SER A 135 -13.81 13.77 8.32
N TYR A 136 -12.94 12.76 8.36
CA TYR A 136 -12.86 11.71 7.34
C TYR A 136 -14.19 10.95 7.18
N LEU A 137 -14.93 10.77 8.29
CA LEU A 137 -16.20 10.05 8.28
C LEU A 137 -17.28 10.79 7.47
N SER A 138 -17.20 12.14 7.39
CA SER A 138 -18.14 12.97 6.66
C SER A 138 -17.96 12.96 5.13
N LEU A 139 -16.92 12.31 4.63
CA LEU A 139 -16.58 12.28 3.22
C LEU A 139 -17.43 11.26 2.45
N SER A 140 -17.73 11.56 1.17
CA SER A 140 -18.26 10.59 0.22
C SER A 140 -17.26 9.47 -0.08
N GLY A 141 -17.72 8.34 -0.62
CA GLY A 141 -16.85 7.19 -0.95
C GLY A 141 -15.68 7.58 -1.88
N GLY A 142 -15.95 8.34 -2.93
CA GLY A 142 -14.89 8.79 -3.84
C GLY A 142 -13.92 9.79 -3.22
N GLU A 143 -14.36 10.62 -2.24
CA GLU A 143 -13.46 11.47 -1.47
C GLU A 143 -12.58 10.66 -0.53
N LYS A 144 -13.14 9.67 0.17
CA LYS A 144 -12.39 8.74 1.01
C LYS A 144 -11.30 8.04 0.21
N GLN A 145 -11.63 7.58 -0.98
CA GLN A 145 -10.68 6.92 -1.88
C GLN A 145 -9.52 7.86 -2.28
N ARG A 146 -9.80 9.12 -2.62
CA ARG A 146 -8.76 10.13 -2.87
C ARG A 146 -7.88 10.39 -1.65
N VAL A 147 -8.45 10.42 -0.44
CA VAL A 147 -7.68 10.59 0.80
C VAL A 147 -6.77 9.39 1.05
N VAL A 148 -7.24 8.16 0.81
CA VAL A 148 -6.42 6.95 0.93
C VAL A 148 -5.27 6.96 -0.10
N LEU A 149 -5.53 7.43 -1.32
CA LEU A 149 -4.49 7.63 -2.33
C LEU A 149 -3.46 8.69 -1.87
N ALA A 150 -3.92 9.83 -1.32
CA ALA A 150 -3.02 10.84 -0.75
C ALA A 150 -2.15 10.27 0.38
N ARG A 151 -2.70 9.43 1.25
CA ARG A 151 -1.95 8.71 2.30
C ARG A 151 -0.83 7.86 1.69
N ALA A 152 -1.15 7.09 0.64
CA ALA A 152 -0.16 6.28 -0.05
C ALA A 152 0.93 7.12 -0.72
N ILE A 153 0.58 8.24 -1.36
CA ILE A 153 1.55 9.20 -1.94
C ILE A 153 2.42 9.84 -0.85
N THR A 154 1.84 10.18 0.31
CA THR A 154 2.56 10.78 1.45
C THR A 154 3.63 9.85 2.01
N GLN A 155 3.48 8.56 1.86
CA GLN A 155 4.49 7.56 2.21
C GLN A 155 5.73 7.65 1.30
N GLN A 156 5.64 8.32 0.13
CA GLN A 156 6.72 8.43 -0.87
C GLN A 156 7.29 7.07 -1.30
N PRO A 157 6.44 6.12 -1.66
CA PRO A 157 6.88 4.78 -2.01
C PRO A 157 7.58 4.77 -3.37
N THR A 158 8.44 3.80 -3.58
CA THR A 158 9.00 3.47 -4.90
C THR A 158 8.16 2.43 -5.65
N LEU A 159 7.29 1.70 -4.92
CA LEU A 159 6.31 0.77 -5.47
C LEU A 159 4.93 1.09 -4.89
N LEU A 160 3.95 1.32 -5.75
CA LEU A 160 2.55 1.51 -5.37
C LEU A 160 1.73 0.32 -5.84
N LEU A 161 1.05 -0.34 -4.90
CA LEU A 161 0.12 -1.44 -5.16
C LEU A 161 -1.31 -0.92 -5.04
N LEU A 162 -2.11 -1.18 -6.06
CA LEU A 162 -3.52 -0.78 -6.12
C LEU A 162 -4.38 -2.06 -6.21
N ASP A 163 -5.26 -2.26 -5.22
CA ASP A 163 -6.17 -3.40 -5.16
C ASP A 163 -7.61 -2.88 -5.29
N GLU A 164 -8.13 -2.87 -6.51
CA GLU A 164 -9.45 -2.31 -6.90
C GLU A 164 -9.66 -0.89 -6.32
N PRO A 165 -8.80 0.07 -6.72
CA PRO A 165 -8.76 1.42 -6.14
C PRO A 165 -9.96 2.27 -6.52
#